data_8a9f2055d97e2d973320206327399dce
#
_entry.id   8a9f2055d97e2d973320206327399dce
#
_cell.length_a   1.000
_cell.length_b   1.000
_cell.length_c   1.000
_cell.angle_alpha   90.00
_cell.angle_beta   90.00
_cell.angle_gamma   90.00
#
_symmetry.space_group_name_H-M   'P 1'
#
loop_
_entity.id
_entity.type
_entity.pdbx_description
1 polymer ?
#
loop_
_entity_poly.entity_id
_entity_poly.type
_entity_poly.pdbx_seq_one_letter_code
_entity_poly.pdbx_strand_id
1 'polypeptide(L)'
;EIGYTQSADVLTLVHRGNAPRTLGRTGHTSWTLSTITFAPETQPPTGLSGTGSAYSYVVTSFYDDTGEESVASAAANMDETSTLSFTAPASGPVPDRYYVYKMKPANGLYGFIGEAVGTTFTDSTIIPDLEDTPPQARNPFAATDDYPSTVAYYQQRLAFGATNNDPDKVWLTQIGRFNNMNVSVPQKADDALTLRISSNEVNRVQNFAPLDSLIVLTSGAEHLVTSGDSAFSVDNIKIKPQDYRGSTALKPIILGGDILFVQGQGNVVRSMSYALESDSYRAQDLSILSRHLFVNNS
;
A
#
# COMPACT_ATOMS: atom_id res chain seq x y z
N GLU A 1 12.72 -14.62 -11.31
CA GLU A 1 11.61 -15.31 -10.66
C GLU A 1 10.39 -14.37 -10.57
N ILE A 2 9.18 -14.91 -10.74
CA ILE A 2 7.93 -14.14 -10.63
C ILE A 2 7.38 -14.37 -9.23
N GLY A 3 7.23 -13.28 -8.46
CA GLY A 3 6.47 -13.28 -7.21
C GLY A 3 4.97 -13.22 -7.50
N TYR A 4 4.16 -13.92 -6.71
CA TYR A 4 2.72 -13.90 -6.89
C TYR A 4 1.95 -14.16 -5.60
N THR A 5 0.74 -13.62 -5.56
CA THR A 5 -0.29 -13.94 -4.57
C THR A 5 -1.66 -14.00 -5.24
N GLN A 6 -2.60 -14.73 -4.67
CA GLN A 6 -3.92 -14.94 -5.26
C GLN A 6 -5.02 -14.62 -4.26
N SER A 7 -6.08 -13.98 -4.76
CA SER A 7 -7.35 -13.83 -4.07
C SER A 7 -8.47 -14.08 -5.07
N ALA A 8 -9.34 -15.05 -4.77
CA ALA A 8 -10.40 -15.50 -5.67
C ALA A 8 -9.86 -15.79 -7.10
N ASP A 9 -10.45 -15.19 -8.12
CA ASP A 9 -10.10 -15.36 -9.54
C ASP A 9 -9.03 -14.35 -10.01
N VAL A 10 -8.37 -13.63 -9.10
CA VAL A 10 -7.32 -12.65 -9.43
C VAL A 10 -5.98 -13.07 -8.84
N LEU A 11 -4.97 -13.17 -9.71
CA LEU A 11 -3.58 -13.40 -9.35
C LEU A 11 -2.80 -12.10 -9.53
N THR A 12 -2.19 -11.60 -8.46
CA THR A 12 -1.27 -10.45 -8.53
C THR A 12 0.13 -10.95 -8.78
N LEU A 13 0.78 -10.43 -9.81
CA LEU A 13 2.10 -10.83 -10.30
C LEU A 13 3.08 -9.66 -10.15
N VAL A 14 4.26 -9.95 -9.66
CA VAL A 14 5.35 -8.98 -9.50
C VAL A 14 6.67 -9.54 -10.03
N HIS A 15 7.49 -8.66 -10.61
CA HIS A 15 8.80 -8.99 -11.11
C HIS A 15 9.66 -7.72 -11.22
N ARG A 16 10.92 -7.76 -10.80
CA ARG A 16 11.84 -6.60 -10.76
C ARG A 16 11.96 -5.81 -12.07
N GLY A 17 11.81 -6.46 -13.20
CA GLY A 17 11.96 -5.85 -14.52
C GLY A 17 10.65 -5.48 -15.20
N ASN A 18 9.50 -5.62 -14.51
CA ASN A 18 8.18 -5.34 -15.07
C ASN A 18 7.27 -4.73 -14.02
N ALA A 19 6.46 -3.78 -14.46
CA ALA A 19 5.41 -3.20 -13.60
C ALA A 19 4.47 -4.32 -13.07
N PRO A 20 3.97 -4.18 -11.83
CA PRO A 20 3.01 -5.12 -11.26
C PRO A 20 1.80 -5.34 -12.16
N ARG A 21 1.34 -6.59 -12.23
CA ARG A 21 0.22 -7.00 -13.10
C ARG A 21 -0.78 -7.84 -12.34
N THR A 22 -2.02 -7.81 -12.81
CA THR A 22 -3.05 -8.76 -12.42
C THR A 22 -3.36 -9.71 -13.57
N LEU A 23 -3.52 -11.00 -13.24
CA LEU A 23 -4.10 -12.00 -14.13
C LEU A 23 -5.47 -12.36 -13.57
N GLY A 24 -6.51 -11.84 -14.21
CA GLY A 24 -7.89 -12.09 -13.85
C GLY A 24 -8.47 -13.23 -14.68
N ARG A 25 -9.24 -14.12 -14.06
CA ARG A 25 -9.99 -15.17 -14.72
C ARG A 25 -11.46 -14.79 -14.76
N THR A 26 -12.03 -14.71 -15.96
CA THR A 26 -13.45 -14.46 -16.19
C THR A 26 -14.22 -15.70 -16.68
N GLY A 27 -13.52 -16.80 -16.96
CA GLY A 27 -14.09 -18.07 -17.39
C GLY A 27 -13.00 -19.13 -17.55
N HIS A 28 -13.39 -20.38 -17.81
CA HIS A 28 -12.42 -21.50 -17.93
C HIS A 28 -11.35 -21.28 -19.00
N THR A 29 -11.70 -20.56 -20.07
CA THR A 29 -10.81 -20.27 -21.22
C THR A 29 -10.57 -18.77 -21.39
N SER A 30 -11.06 -17.93 -20.47
CA SER A 30 -10.97 -16.47 -20.56
C SER A 30 -10.12 -15.92 -19.43
N TRP A 31 -8.97 -15.36 -19.78
CA TRP A 31 -7.99 -14.76 -18.86
C TRP A 31 -7.56 -13.41 -19.37
N THR A 32 -7.41 -12.46 -18.49
CA THR A 32 -6.95 -11.10 -18.82
C THR A 32 -5.73 -10.74 -17.99
N LEU A 33 -4.63 -10.39 -18.66
CA LEU A 33 -3.42 -9.87 -18.04
C LEU A 33 -3.39 -8.35 -18.19
N SER A 34 -3.44 -7.62 -17.07
CA SER A 34 -3.46 -6.16 -17.04
C SER A 34 -2.36 -5.61 -16.14
N THR A 35 -1.79 -4.46 -16.49
CA THR A 35 -0.91 -3.72 -15.60
C THR A 35 -1.74 -3.07 -14.49
N ILE A 36 -1.27 -3.13 -13.25
CA ILE A 36 -1.94 -2.47 -12.12
C ILE A 36 -1.73 -0.96 -12.25
N THR A 37 -2.83 -0.22 -12.27
CA THR A 37 -2.83 1.23 -12.12
C THR A 37 -3.06 1.56 -10.66
N PHE A 38 -2.05 2.10 -9.99
CA PHE A 38 -2.17 2.53 -8.60
C PHE A 38 -2.83 3.90 -8.54
N ALA A 39 -4.15 3.90 -8.43
CA ALA A 39 -5.00 5.07 -8.34
C ALA A 39 -6.30 4.71 -7.59
N PRO A 40 -6.99 5.68 -6.97
CA PRO A 40 -8.32 5.44 -6.41
C PRO A 40 -9.32 5.06 -7.51
N GLU A 41 -10.30 4.24 -7.17
CA GLU A 41 -11.44 3.93 -8.04
C GLU A 41 -12.40 5.12 -8.14
N THR A 42 -12.52 5.85 -7.02
CA THR A 42 -13.28 7.09 -6.96
C THR A 42 -12.57 8.20 -7.75
N GLN A 43 -13.22 8.70 -8.79
CA GLN A 43 -12.63 9.72 -9.65
C GLN A 43 -12.96 11.13 -9.18
N PRO A 44 -12.08 12.12 -9.39
CA PRO A 44 -12.35 13.50 -9.00
C PRO A 44 -13.44 14.12 -9.89
N PRO A 45 -14.19 15.13 -9.37
CA PRO A 45 -15.10 15.90 -10.17
C PRO A 45 -14.36 16.73 -11.22
N THR A 46 -15.09 17.19 -12.24
CA THR A 46 -14.54 17.97 -13.35
C THR A 46 -15.28 19.29 -13.53
N GLY A 47 -14.72 20.20 -14.33
CA GLY A 47 -15.39 21.45 -14.69
C GLY A 47 -15.63 22.39 -13.51
N LEU A 48 -14.77 22.37 -12.48
CA LEU A 48 -14.85 23.28 -11.36
C LEU A 48 -14.79 24.74 -11.83
N SER A 49 -15.78 25.54 -11.45
CA SER A 49 -15.93 26.93 -11.88
C SER A 49 -16.67 27.76 -10.84
N GLY A 50 -16.50 29.07 -10.91
CA GLY A 50 -17.16 30.08 -10.09
C GLY A 50 -16.75 31.48 -10.56
N THR A 51 -17.03 32.51 -9.75
CA THR A 51 -16.72 33.93 -10.12
C THR A 51 -15.53 34.44 -9.32
N GLY A 52 -14.71 35.28 -9.95
CA GLY A 52 -13.55 35.91 -9.33
C GLY A 52 -12.25 35.14 -9.51
N SER A 53 -11.21 35.49 -8.73
CA SER A 53 -9.86 34.93 -8.94
C SER A 53 -8.96 34.99 -7.70
N ALA A 54 -9.48 35.35 -6.53
CA ALA A 54 -8.65 35.65 -5.34
C ALA A 54 -8.08 34.43 -4.64
N TYR A 55 -8.76 33.28 -4.72
CA TYR A 55 -8.39 32.02 -4.06
C TYR A 55 -8.42 30.87 -5.05
N SER A 56 -7.63 29.85 -4.79
CA SER A 56 -7.67 28.61 -5.56
C SER A 56 -8.47 27.56 -4.82
N TYR A 57 -9.31 26.83 -5.54
CA TYR A 57 -10.15 25.76 -5.00
C TYR A 57 -9.90 24.46 -5.75
N VAL A 58 -10.02 23.36 -5.03
CA VAL A 58 -10.09 22.00 -5.59
C VAL A 58 -11.21 21.24 -4.85
N VAL A 59 -11.74 20.24 -5.52
CA VAL A 59 -12.82 19.39 -4.98
C VAL A 59 -12.43 17.93 -5.16
N THR A 60 -12.72 17.11 -4.15
CA THR A 60 -12.60 15.66 -4.21
C THR A 60 -13.98 15.02 -4.17
N SER A 61 -14.06 13.79 -4.64
CA SER A 61 -15.25 12.94 -4.54
C SER A 61 -15.06 11.97 -3.38
N PHE A 62 -16.10 11.73 -2.60
CA PHE A 62 -16.08 10.77 -1.50
C PHE A 62 -17.17 9.73 -1.67
N TYR A 63 -16.81 8.45 -1.46
CA TYR A 63 -17.71 7.32 -1.57
C TYR A 63 -17.85 6.63 -0.21
N ASP A 64 -19.06 6.70 0.38
CA ASP A 64 -19.33 6.28 1.76
C ASP A 64 -19.14 4.78 2.00
N ASP A 65 -19.54 3.93 1.05
CA ASP A 65 -19.46 2.47 1.21
C ASP A 65 -18.04 1.97 1.44
N THR A 66 -17.06 2.63 0.82
CA THR A 66 -15.64 2.25 0.95
C THR A 66 -14.84 3.24 1.81
N GLY A 67 -15.39 4.44 2.09
CA GLY A 67 -14.66 5.55 2.70
C GLY A 67 -13.53 6.09 1.79
N GLU A 68 -13.58 5.82 0.48
CA GLU A 68 -12.56 6.27 -0.44
C GLU A 68 -12.77 7.71 -0.87
N GLU A 69 -11.71 8.48 -0.78
CA GLU A 69 -11.63 9.84 -1.31
C GLU A 69 -10.77 9.87 -2.57
N SER A 70 -11.27 10.56 -3.60
CA SER A 70 -10.53 10.75 -4.85
C SER A 70 -9.33 11.68 -4.63
N VAL A 71 -8.43 11.73 -5.60
CA VAL A 71 -7.48 12.84 -5.72
C VAL A 71 -8.23 14.14 -6.02
N ALA A 72 -7.56 15.28 -5.80
CA ALA A 72 -8.13 16.59 -6.09
C ALA A 72 -8.46 16.78 -7.58
N SER A 73 -9.53 17.51 -7.87
CA SER A 73 -9.87 18.00 -9.21
C SER A 73 -8.79 18.94 -9.75
N ALA A 74 -8.90 19.30 -11.03
CA ALA A 74 -8.19 20.47 -11.54
C ALA A 74 -8.57 21.71 -10.72
N ALA A 75 -7.56 22.53 -10.38
CA ALA A 75 -7.76 23.74 -9.60
C ALA A 75 -8.48 24.83 -10.42
N ALA A 76 -9.33 25.59 -9.76
CA ALA A 76 -9.95 26.80 -10.33
C ALA A 76 -9.87 27.96 -9.34
N ASN A 77 -9.69 29.16 -9.88
CA ASN A 77 -9.58 30.38 -9.07
C ASN A 77 -10.91 31.10 -8.98
N MET A 78 -11.30 31.49 -7.76
CA MET A 78 -12.59 32.13 -7.47
C MET A 78 -12.47 33.03 -6.23
N ASP A 79 -13.47 33.89 -6.01
CA ASP A 79 -13.56 34.71 -4.80
C ASP A 79 -14.25 33.94 -3.65
N GLU A 80 -13.95 34.30 -2.41
CA GLU A 80 -14.47 33.61 -1.19
C GLU A 80 -16.00 33.61 -1.08
N THR A 81 -16.70 34.52 -1.71
CA THR A 81 -18.17 34.58 -1.67
C THR A 81 -18.82 33.93 -2.91
N SER A 82 -18.01 33.28 -3.73
CA SER A 82 -18.49 32.60 -4.94
C SER A 82 -19.22 31.31 -4.62
N THR A 83 -20.23 31.00 -5.39
CA THR A 83 -20.77 29.64 -5.45
C THR A 83 -19.97 28.84 -6.47
N LEU A 84 -19.29 27.81 -5.98
CA LEU A 84 -18.59 26.85 -6.82
C LEU A 84 -19.60 25.92 -7.48
N SER A 85 -19.38 25.60 -8.73
CA SER A 85 -20.09 24.55 -9.44
C SER A 85 -19.13 23.62 -10.14
N PHE A 86 -19.46 22.33 -10.19
CA PHE A 86 -18.63 21.30 -10.81
C PHE A 86 -19.52 20.18 -11.35
N THR A 87 -18.93 19.30 -12.14
CA THR A 87 -19.62 18.13 -12.71
C THR A 87 -19.13 16.89 -12.01
N ALA A 88 -20.06 16.01 -11.61
CA ALA A 88 -19.74 14.69 -11.07
C ALA A 88 -18.83 13.91 -12.02
N PRO A 89 -17.97 13.00 -11.50
CA PRO A 89 -17.11 12.19 -12.36
C PRO A 89 -17.96 11.33 -13.30
N ALA A 90 -17.47 11.19 -14.54
CA ALA A 90 -18.17 10.41 -15.59
C ALA A 90 -17.94 8.90 -15.49
N SER A 91 -17.02 8.44 -14.65
CA SER A 91 -16.65 7.04 -14.45
C SER A 91 -16.27 6.76 -13.00
N GLY A 92 -16.23 5.50 -12.63
CA GLY A 92 -16.01 5.06 -11.26
C GLY A 92 -17.31 4.99 -10.45
N PRO A 93 -17.24 4.74 -9.14
CA PRO A 93 -18.40 4.77 -8.24
C PRO A 93 -19.06 6.17 -8.23
N VAL A 94 -20.37 6.20 -8.06
CA VAL A 94 -21.09 7.47 -7.91
C VAL A 94 -20.80 8.05 -6.52
N PRO A 95 -20.22 9.24 -6.42
CA PRO A 95 -19.91 9.83 -5.13
C PRO A 95 -21.14 10.16 -4.31
N ASP A 96 -21.09 9.92 -3.01
CA ASP A 96 -22.15 10.30 -2.07
C ASP A 96 -22.05 11.75 -1.65
N ARG A 97 -20.81 12.27 -1.56
CA ARG A 97 -20.50 13.66 -1.22
C ARG A 97 -19.20 14.12 -1.87
N TYR A 98 -18.95 15.41 -1.74
CA TYR A 98 -17.72 16.05 -2.24
C TYR A 98 -17.11 16.89 -1.11
N TYR A 99 -15.79 16.85 -1.00
CA TYR A 99 -15.04 17.70 -0.09
C TYR A 99 -14.43 18.86 -0.85
N VAL A 100 -14.56 20.05 -0.29
CA VAL A 100 -14.09 21.30 -0.92
C VAL A 100 -12.91 21.82 -0.12
N TYR A 101 -11.86 22.14 -0.85
CA TYR A 101 -10.62 22.65 -0.29
C TYR A 101 -10.27 24.00 -0.92
N LYS A 102 -9.79 24.89 -0.06
CA LYS A 102 -9.39 26.25 -0.46
C LYS A 102 -7.92 26.51 -0.13
N MET A 103 -7.23 27.17 -1.03
CA MET A 103 -5.87 27.64 -0.85
C MET A 103 -5.82 29.15 -0.90
N LYS A 104 -5.22 29.76 0.13
CA LYS A 104 -4.81 31.17 0.05
C LYS A 104 -3.56 31.26 -0.80
N PRO A 105 -3.45 32.20 -1.76
CA PRO A 105 -2.29 32.31 -2.66
C PRO A 105 -0.93 32.39 -1.93
N ALA A 106 -0.91 32.90 -0.69
CA ALA A 106 0.31 33.03 0.10
C ALA A 106 0.83 31.73 0.73
N ASN A 107 -0.02 30.71 0.91
CA ASN A 107 0.32 29.53 1.71
C ASN A 107 0.72 28.30 0.86
N GLY A 108 0.25 28.23 -0.38
CA GLY A 108 0.55 27.09 -1.28
C GLY A 108 -0.08 25.76 -0.89
N LEU A 109 -0.91 25.71 0.17
CA LEU A 109 -1.55 24.52 0.69
C LEU A 109 -3.08 24.64 0.63
N TYR A 110 -3.74 23.57 0.21
CA TYR A 110 -5.18 23.44 0.25
C TYR A 110 -5.61 22.94 1.63
N GLY A 111 -6.57 23.61 2.25
CA GLY A 111 -7.19 23.17 3.48
C GLY A 111 -8.68 22.96 3.30
N PHE A 112 -9.25 22.03 4.06
CA PHE A 112 -10.67 21.70 4.02
C PHE A 112 -11.53 22.89 4.45
N ILE A 113 -12.63 23.13 3.71
CA ILE A 113 -13.59 24.20 4.04
C ILE A 113 -15.03 23.69 4.17
N GLY A 114 -15.31 22.46 3.77
CA GLY A 114 -16.64 21.90 3.93
C GLY A 114 -16.98 20.82 2.93
N GLU A 115 -18.17 20.25 3.09
CA GLU A 115 -18.70 19.20 2.23
C GLU A 115 -19.91 19.68 1.43
N ALA A 116 -20.12 19.09 0.27
CA ALA A 116 -21.28 19.27 -0.58
C ALA A 116 -21.91 17.91 -0.90
N VAL A 117 -23.23 17.78 -0.74
CA VAL A 117 -23.98 16.58 -1.16
C VAL A 117 -24.34 16.65 -2.65
N GLY A 118 -24.37 17.84 -3.24
CA GLY A 118 -24.61 18.06 -4.66
C GLY A 118 -23.37 18.63 -5.35
N THR A 119 -23.55 19.07 -6.59
CA THR A 119 -22.46 19.59 -7.44
C THR A 119 -22.25 21.10 -7.30
N THR A 120 -22.68 21.70 -6.18
CA THR A 120 -22.49 23.12 -5.87
C THR A 120 -22.10 23.29 -4.42
N PHE A 121 -21.26 24.30 -4.15
CA PHE A 121 -20.86 24.70 -2.79
C PHE A 121 -20.69 26.20 -2.75
N THR A 122 -21.15 26.86 -1.68
CA THR A 122 -20.95 28.30 -1.49
C THR A 122 -19.97 28.53 -0.34
N ASP A 123 -18.84 29.13 -0.63
CA ASP A 123 -17.91 29.57 0.40
C ASP A 123 -18.43 30.87 1.02
N SER A 124 -18.61 30.89 2.33
CA SER A 124 -19.01 32.09 3.10
C SER A 124 -17.82 32.61 3.92
N THR A 125 -16.67 32.74 3.29
CA THR A 125 -15.41 33.16 3.94
C THR A 125 -14.88 32.18 4.98
N ILE A 126 -15.08 30.89 4.74
CA ILE A 126 -14.63 29.81 5.66
C ILE A 126 -13.08 29.79 5.68
N ILE A 127 -12.52 29.75 6.88
CA ILE A 127 -11.06 29.60 7.05
C ILE A 127 -10.68 28.15 6.75
N PRO A 128 -9.74 27.90 5.82
CA PRO A 128 -9.33 26.54 5.49
C PRO A 128 -8.62 25.87 6.67
N ASP A 129 -9.04 24.66 6.97
CA ASP A 129 -8.34 23.78 7.90
C ASP A 129 -7.14 23.16 7.17
N LEU A 130 -5.94 23.61 7.50
CA LEU A 130 -4.70 23.14 6.89
C LEU A 130 -4.19 21.81 7.48
N GLU A 131 -4.82 21.32 8.53
CA GLU A 131 -4.54 20.00 9.07
C GLU A 131 -5.27 18.90 8.27
N ASP A 132 -6.30 19.27 7.50
CA ASP A 132 -7.02 18.37 6.59
C ASP A 132 -6.83 18.85 5.14
N THR A 133 -6.01 18.11 4.39
CA THR A 133 -5.67 18.42 2.99
C THR A 133 -6.10 17.28 2.06
N PRO A 134 -6.35 17.56 0.76
CA PRO A 134 -6.79 16.53 -0.16
C PRO A 134 -5.76 15.40 -0.31
N PRO A 135 -6.22 14.14 -0.52
CA PRO A 135 -5.33 13.00 -0.70
C PRO A 135 -4.33 13.22 -1.82
N GLN A 136 -3.09 12.79 -1.57
CA GLN A 136 -2.02 12.90 -2.56
C GLN A 136 -1.92 11.60 -3.37
N ALA A 137 -1.93 11.75 -4.69
CA ALA A 137 -1.69 10.65 -5.61
C ALA A 137 -0.29 10.07 -5.38
N ARG A 138 -0.23 8.75 -5.22
CA ARG A 138 1.03 8.06 -5.01
C ARG A 138 1.08 6.77 -5.80
N ASN A 139 2.13 6.63 -6.62
CA ASN A 139 2.48 5.38 -7.25
C ASN A 139 3.97 5.08 -7.00
N PRO A 140 4.31 4.24 -6.01
CA PRO A 140 5.71 3.91 -5.70
C PRO A 140 6.37 3.02 -6.76
N PHE A 141 5.62 2.50 -7.73
CA PHE A 141 6.08 1.54 -8.75
C PHE A 141 5.96 2.10 -10.17
N ALA A 142 6.17 3.40 -10.34
CA ALA A 142 5.98 4.09 -11.63
C ALA A 142 7.18 3.95 -12.59
N ALA A 143 8.38 3.70 -12.09
CA ALA A 143 9.60 3.69 -12.89
C ALA A 143 10.31 2.33 -12.87
N THR A 144 11.19 2.13 -13.84
CA THR A 144 12.14 1.00 -13.85
C THR A 144 12.99 1.04 -12.58
N ASP A 145 13.31 -0.12 -12.01
CA ASP A 145 13.99 -0.33 -10.74
C ASP A 145 13.17 -0.03 -9.47
N ASP A 146 11.98 0.55 -9.61
CA ASP A 146 10.99 0.67 -8.53
C ASP A 146 9.99 -0.50 -8.50
N TYR A 147 10.10 -1.46 -9.43
CA TYR A 147 9.18 -2.59 -9.48
C TYR A 147 9.46 -3.60 -8.36
N PRO A 148 8.41 -4.02 -7.60
CA PRO A 148 8.56 -4.98 -6.52
C PRO A 148 8.80 -6.40 -7.06
N SER A 149 9.48 -7.23 -6.27
CA SER A 149 9.70 -8.65 -6.61
C SER A 149 8.97 -9.62 -5.69
N THR A 150 8.38 -9.13 -4.59
CA THR A 150 7.57 -9.93 -3.68
C THR A 150 6.25 -9.25 -3.36
N VAL A 151 5.20 -10.06 -3.16
CA VAL A 151 3.84 -9.60 -2.88
C VAL A 151 3.10 -10.62 -2.01
N ALA A 152 2.31 -10.13 -1.05
CA ALA A 152 1.41 -10.97 -0.25
C ALA A 152 0.18 -10.17 0.20
N TYR A 153 -0.93 -10.88 0.49
CA TYR A 153 -2.06 -10.30 1.21
C TYR A 153 -1.79 -10.32 2.71
N TYR A 154 -2.06 -9.22 3.37
CA TYR A 154 -2.01 -9.12 4.82
C TYR A 154 -3.02 -8.08 5.32
N GLN A 155 -3.90 -8.46 6.26
CA GLN A 155 -4.91 -7.59 6.85
C GLN A 155 -5.66 -6.70 5.83
N GLN A 156 -6.27 -7.33 4.83
CA GLN A 156 -7.01 -6.67 3.75
C GLN A 156 -6.19 -5.64 2.94
N ARG A 157 -4.88 -5.76 2.94
CA ARG A 157 -3.95 -4.96 2.14
C ARG A 157 -3.10 -5.85 1.24
N LEU A 158 -2.63 -5.33 0.13
CA LEU A 158 -1.52 -5.92 -0.61
C LEU A 158 -0.20 -5.31 -0.11
N ALA A 159 0.68 -6.16 0.37
CA ALA A 159 2.05 -5.82 0.73
C ALA A 159 2.96 -6.08 -0.47
N PHE A 160 3.77 -5.09 -0.84
CA PHE A 160 4.77 -5.15 -1.90
C PHE A 160 6.15 -4.84 -1.33
N GLY A 161 7.19 -5.44 -1.88
CA GLY A 161 8.55 -5.17 -1.42
C GLY A 161 9.63 -5.60 -2.39
N ALA A 162 10.87 -5.37 -1.98
CA ALA A 162 12.07 -5.80 -2.69
C ALA A 162 12.24 -5.13 -4.07
N THR A 163 12.14 -3.83 -4.15
CA THR A 163 12.52 -3.09 -5.36
C THR A 163 14.04 -2.99 -5.47
N ASN A 164 14.55 -2.53 -6.60
CA ASN A 164 16.00 -2.35 -6.77
C ASN A 164 16.48 -1.07 -6.07
N ASN A 165 15.72 0.03 -6.19
CA ASN A 165 16.09 1.31 -5.59
C ASN A 165 15.90 1.34 -4.06
N ASP A 166 14.85 0.68 -3.56
CA ASP A 166 14.53 0.62 -2.13
C ASP A 166 14.36 -0.85 -1.68
N PRO A 167 15.46 -1.59 -1.54
CA PRO A 167 15.40 -3.03 -1.24
C PRO A 167 14.87 -3.37 0.15
N ASP A 168 14.95 -2.44 1.08
CA ASP A 168 14.55 -2.56 2.49
C ASP A 168 13.17 -1.99 2.79
N LYS A 169 12.45 -1.49 1.77
CA LYS A 169 11.10 -0.94 1.95
C LYS A 169 10.00 -1.95 1.68
N VAL A 170 8.93 -1.78 2.42
CA VAL A 170 7.65 -2.49 2.24
C VAL A 170 6.55 -1.46 2.08
N TRP A 171 5.72 -1.62 1.07
CA TRP A 171 4.54 -0.79 0.81
C TRP A 171 3.29 -1.62 0.95
N LEU A 172 2.29 -1.08 1.66
CA LEU A 172 0.98 -1.70 1.79
C LEU A 172 -0.07 -0.75 1.22
N THR A 173 -1.00 -1.30 0.46
CA THR A 173 -2.13 -0.54 -0.09
C THR A 173 -3.08 -0.06 1.01
N GLN A 174 -4.03 0.78 0.69
CA GLN A 174 -5.15 1.10 1.57
C GLN A 174 -5.94 -0.18 1.92
N ILE A 175 -6.62 -0.17 3.07
CA ILE A 175 -7.45 -1.30 3.53
C ILE A 175 -8.59 -1.55 2.52
N GLY A 176 -8.71 -2.78 2.04
CA GLY A 176 -9.75 -3.19 1.09
C GLY A 176 -9.59 -2.64 -0.33
N ARG A 177 -8.59 -1.76 -0.59
CA ARG A 177 -8.35 -1.11 -1.89
C ARG A 177 -6.98 -1.46 -2.42
N PHE A 178 -6.90 -2.59 -3.12
CA PHE A 178 -5.62 -3.20 -3.52
C PHE A 178 -4.86 -2.44 -4.61
N ASN A 179 -5.50 -1.46 -5.24
CA ASN A 179 -4.91 -0.59 -6.26
C ASN A 179 -4.67 0.85 -5.76
N ASN A 180 -4.95 1.14 -4.48
CA ASN A 180 -4.83 2.49 -3.96
C ASN A 180 -3.63 2.61 -3.01
N MET A 181 -2.67 3.49 -3.36
CA MET A 181 -1.47 3.79 -2.58
C MET A 181 -1.49 5.23 -2.04
N ASN A 182 -2.62 5.93 -2.13
CA ASN A 182 -2.74 7.31 -1.69
C ASN A 182 -2.65 7.43 -0.16
N VAL A 183 -2.26 8.60 0.28
CA VAL A 183 -2.10 8.97 1.68
C VAL A 183 -2.82 10.29 1.91
N SER A 184 -3.64 10.36 2.94
CA SER A 184 -4.32 11.58 3.40
C SER A 184 -3.42 12.41 4.32
N VAL A 185 -3.77 13.67 4.50
CA VAL A 185 -3.15 14.54 5.52
C VAL A 185 -4.28 15.19 6.32
N PRO A 186 -4.45 14.85 7.60
CA PRO A 186 -3.64 13.90 8.38
C PRO A 186 -3.80 12.46 7.89
N GLN A 187 -2.78 11.65 8.11
CA GLN A 187 -2.81 10.25 7.70
C GLN A 187 -3.87 9.47 8.49
N LYS A 188 -4.74 8.77 7.78
CA LYS A 188 -5.83 7.95 8.35
C LYS A 188 -5.34 6.51 8.58
N ALA A 189 -6.01 5.77 9.45
CA ALA A 189 -5.64 4.39 9.76
C ALA A 189 -5.80 3.42 8.58
N ASP A 190 -6.67 3.72 7.64
CA ASP A 190 -6.92 2.94 6.42
C ASP A 190 -6.02 3.32 5.24
N ASP A 191 -5.27 4.41 5.33
CA ASP A 191 -4.34 4.86 4.29
C ASP A 191 -3.25 3.84 3.96
N ALA A 192 -2.64 4.02 2.79
CA ALA A 192 -1.49 3.24 2.38
C ALA A 192 -0.29 3.47 3.30
N LEU A 193 0.49 2.43 3.53
CA LEU A 193 1.62 2.45 4.45
C LEU A 193 2.93 2.26 3.71
N THR A 194 3.99 2.88 4.21
CA THR A 194 5.36 2.61 3.81
C THR A 194 6.20 2.36 5.03
N LEU A 195 6.79 1.18 5.07
CA LEU A 195 7.64 0.74 6.16
C LEU A 195 9.06 0.56 5.63
N ARG A 196 10.04 0.94 6.43
CA ARG A 196 11.43 0.61 6.18
C ARG A 196 11.89 -0.41 7.22
N ILE A 197 12.38 -1.55 6.74
CA ILE A 197 12.96 -2.58 7.59
C ILE A 197 14.34 -2.10 7.99
N SER A 198 14.41 -1.42 9.14
CA SER A 198 15.67 -0.89 9.67
C SER A 198 16.48 -2.00 10.36
N SER A 199 17.68 -2.24 9.87
CA SER A 199 18.69 -3.06 10.51
C SER A 199 20.04 -2.36 10.40
N ASN A 200 21.08 -2.88 11.09
CA ASN A 200 22.43 -2.33 11.02
C ASN A 200 23.05 -2.42 9.62
N GLU A 201 22.46 -3.21 8.74
CA GLU A 201 22.85 -3.39 7.34
C GLU A 201 21.64 -3.24 6.44
N VAL A 202 21.85 -2.84 5.18
CA VAL A 202 20.79 -2.82 4.18
C VAL A 202 20.50 -4.25 3.75
N ASN A 203 19.49 -4.84 4.35
CA ASN A 203 19.03 -6.17 4.05
C ASN A 203 17.84 -6.11 3.09
N ARG A 204 18.02 -6.71 1.91
CA ARG A 204 16.94 -6.79 0.92
C ARG A 204 15.78 -7.63 1.45
N VAL A 205 14.56 -7.13 1.35
CA VAL A 205 13.35 -7.93 1.53
C VAL A 205 13.34 -9.03 0.47
N GLN A 206 13.17 -10.28 0.86
CA GLN A 206 13.11 -11.43 -0.03
C GLN A 206 11.68 -11.91 -0.22
N ASN A 207 10.96 -12.13 0.88
CA ASN A 207 9.60 -12.63 0.86
C ASN A 207 8.79 -12.17 2.07
N PHE A 208 7.49 -12.34 1.95
CA PHE A 208 6.53 -12.17 3.05
C PHE A 208 5.94 -13.52 3.45
N ALA A 209 5.73 -13.71 4.75
CA ALA A 209 4.94 -14.81 5.30
C ALA A 209 3.84 -14.21 6.20
N PRO A 210 2.62 -14.04 5.68
CA PRO A 210 1.49 -13.53 6.45
C PRO A 210 0.95 -14.64 7.36
N LEU A 211 1.07 -14.43 8.66
CA LEU A 211 0.44 -15.16 9.76
C LEU A 211 -0.47 -14.19 10.53
N ASP A 212 -0.62 -14.37 11.83
CA ASP A 212 -1.27 -13.39 12.71
C ASP A 212 -0.53 -12.04 12.65
N SER A 213 0.78 -12.10 12.51
CA SER A 213 1.65 -10.95 12.21
C SER A 213 2.32 -11.13 10.85
N LEU A 214 2.76 -10.04 10.24
CA LEU A 214 3.51 -10.12 8.99
C LEU A 214 4.98 -10.42 9.28
N ILE A 215 5.44 -11.60 8.88
CA ILE A 215 6.87 -11.92 8.90
C ILE A 215 7.49 -11.46 7.58
N VAL A 216 8.49 -10.59 7.69
CA VAL A 216 9.29 -10.10 6.57
C VAL A 216 10.63 -10.81 6.58
N LEU A 217 10.83 -11.69 5.59
CA LEU A 217 12.07 -12.40 5.39
C LEU A 217 13.02 -11.52 4.57
N THR A 218 14.20 -11.23 5.11
CA THR A 218 15.22 -10.45 4.41
C THR A 218 16.46 -11.29 4.12
N SER A 219 17.40 -10.73 3.37
CA SER A 219 18.66 -11.41 3.05
C SER A 219 19.55 -11.69 4.28
N GLY A 220 19.38 -10.95 5.37
CA GLY A 220 20.22 -11.06 6.57
C GLY A 220 19.49 -11.37 7.86
N ALA A 221 18.17 -11.20 7.91
CA ALA A 221 17.38 -11.39 9.14
C ALA A 221 15.90 -11.63 8.82
N GLU A 222 15.18 -12.12 9.81
CA GLU A 222 13.74 -12.29 9.82
C GLU A 222 13.12 -11.27 10.78
N HIS A 223 12.12 -10.51 10.29
CA HIS A 223 11.50 -9.44 11.06
C HIS A 223 10.01 -9.69 11.26
N LEU A 224 9.57 -9.48 12.48
CA LEU A 224 8.15 -9.45 12.84
C LEU A 224 7.64 -8.02 12.69
N VAL A 225 6.61 -7.84 11.89
CA VAL A 225 5.88 -6.57 11.75
C VAL A 225 4.50 -6.75 12.36
N THR A 226 4.21 -6.02 13.42
CA THR A 226 2.98 -6.13 14.19
C THR A 226 2.49 -4.77 14.65
N SER A 227 1.20 -4.65 14.93
CA SER A 227 0.59 -3.50 15.61
C SER A 227 0.13 -3.82 17.03
N GLY A 228 0.39 -5.05 17.51
CA GLY A 228 -0.19 -5.55 18.75
C GLY A 228 -1.70 -5.67 18.64
N ASP A 229 -2.42 -5.25 19.67
CA ASP A 229 -3.90 -5.30 19.72
C ASP A 229 -4.56 -4.09 19.03
N SER A 230 -3.80 -3.21 18.41
CA SER A 230 -4.28 -1.99 17.75
C SER A 230 -4.43 -2.20 16.23
N ALA A 231 -5.17 -1.31 15.58
CA ALA A 231 -5.26 -1.30 14.12
C ALA A 231 -3.86 -1.15 13.48
N PHE A 232 -3.66 -1.82 12.36
CA PHE A 232 -2.40 -1.78 11.60
C PHE A 232 -2.29 -0.45 10.85
N SER A 233 -1.82 0.58 11.55
CA SER A 233 -1.66 1.95 11.06
C SER A 233 -0.22 2.44 11.29
N VAL A 234 0.16 3.54 10.66
CA VAL A 234 1.53 4.09 10.74
C VAL A 234 2.00 4.33 12.17
N ASP A 235 1.11 4.73 13.07
CA ASP A 235 1.45 5.09 14.46
C ASP A 235 1.67 3.86 15.35
N ASN A 236 1.10 2.72 14.98
CA ASN A 236 1.05 1.53 15.84
C ASN A 236 1.99 0.41 15.39
N ILE A 237 2.60 0.53 14.21
CA ILE A 237 3.45 -0.52 13.65
C ILE A 237 4.76 -0.62 14.44
N LYS A 238 5.08 -1.85 14.84
CA LYS A 238 6.36 -2.22 15.48
C LYS A 238 7.06 -3.24 14.61
N ILE A 239 8.34 -2.99 14.35
CA ILE A 239 9.20 -3.90 13.59
C ILE A 239 10.26 -4.44 14.56
N LYS A 240 10.27 -5.76 14.75
CA LYS A 240 11.21 -6.43 15.65
C LYS A 240 11.98 -7.51 14.90
N PRO A 241 13.33 -7.51 14.92
CA PRO A 241 14.10 -8.64 14.42
C PRO A 241 13.81 -9.88 15.31
N GLN A 242 13.72 -11.05 14.69
CA GLN A 242 13.43 -12.32 15.36
C GLN A 242 14.63 -13.24 15.34
N ASP A 243 15.18 -13.49 14.15
CA ASP A 243 16.39 -14.30 13.95
C ASP A 243 17.27 -13.62 12.88
N TYR A 244 18.54 -13.98 12.83
CA TYR A 244 19.55 -13.40 11.94
C TYR A 244 20.13 -14.46 11.01
N ARG A 245 19.27 -15.24 10.35
CA ARG A 245 19.66 -16.30 9.41
C ARG A 245 19.64 -15.87 7.98
N GLY A 246 18.75 -14.94 7.66
CA GLY A 246 18.48 -14.51 6.31
C GLY A 246 17.80 -15.59 5.45
N SER A 247 17.14 -15.14 4.41
CA SER A 247 16.37 -15.99 3.49
C SER A 247 16.84 -15.79 2.06
N THR A 248 16.65 -16.83 1.25
CA THR A 248 16.75 -16.74 -0.22
C THR A 248 15.49 -16.10 -0.81
N ALA A 249 15.51 -15.82 -2.11
CA ALA A 249 14.33 -15.33 -2.84
C ALA A 249 13.24 -16.41 -3.06
N LEU A 250 13.50 -17.68 -2.73
CA LEU A 250 12.51 -18.74 -2.85
C LEU A 250 11.31 -18.47 -1.92
N LYS A 251 10.10 -18.60 -2.48
CA LYS A 251 8.86 -18.34 -1.74
C LYS A 251 8.74 -19.28 -0.55
N PRO A 252 8.52 -18.78 0.67
CA PRO A 252 8.33 -19.60 1.85
C PRO A 252 7.03 -20.40 1.76
N ILE A 253 6.98 -21.51 2.45
CA ILE A 253 5.78 -22.34 2.58
C ILE A 253 5.27 -22.19 4.02
N ILE A 254 4.00 -21.84 4.15
CA ILE A 254 3.33 -21.76 5.44
C ILE A 254 2.61 -23.09 5.66
N LEU A 255 2.96 -23.78 6.76
CA LEU A 255 2.38 -25.06 7.14
C LEU A 255 1.89 -24.99 8.59
N GLY A 256 0.58 -24.82 8.76
CA GLY A 256 0.00 -24.54 10.07
C GLY A 256 0.47 -23.18 10.60
N GLY A 257 1.12 -23.15 11.75
CA GLY A 257 1.73 -21.95 12.32
C GLY A 257 3.22 -21.76 11.98
N ASP A 258 3.82 -22.69 11.22
CA ASP A 258 5.24 -22.72 10.91
C ASP A 258 5.53 -22.15 9.51
N ILE A 259 6.67 -21.48 9.37
CA ILE A 259 7.16 -20.95 8.10
C ILE A 259 8.38 -21.75 7.68
N LEU A 260 8.28 -22.44 6.56
CA LEU A 260 9.42 -23.13 5.95
C LEU A 260 10.08 -22.24 4.93
N PHE A 261 11.37 -21.97 5.07
CA PHE A 261 12.15 -21.15 4.15
C PHE A 261 13.56 -21.69 3.97
N VAL A 262 14.21 -21.29 2.90
CA VAL A 262 15.60 -21.62 2.61
C VAL A 262 16.48 -20.48 3.10
N GLN A 263 17.46 -20.80 3.96
CA GLN A 263 18.43 -19.85 4.47
C GLN A 263 19.26 -19.23 3.34
N GLY A 264 19.61 -17.95 3.46
CA GLY A 264 20.38 -17.22 2.46
C GLY A 264 21.79 -17.77 2.22
N GLN A 265 22.37 -18.43 3.19
CA GLN A 265 23.69 -19.06 3.07
C GLN A 265 23.63 -20.51 3.57
N GLY A 266 24.30 -21.42 2.87
CA GLY A 266 24.51 -22.80 3.30
C GLY A 266 23.42 -23.78 2.91
N ASN A 267 22.48 -23.45 2.02
CA ASN A 267 21.44 -24.36 1.51
C ASN A 267 20.68 -25.12 2.62
N VAL A 268 20.37 -24.45 3.72
CA VAL A 268 19.70 -25.02 4.88
C VAL A 268 18.21 -24.70 4.79
N VAL A 269 17.36 -25.72 4.89
CA VAL A 269 15.92 -25.54 5.05
C VAL A 269 15.61 -25.35 6.52
N ARG A 270 14.91 -24.24 6.84
CA ARG A 270 14.53 -23.89 8.20
C ARG A 270 13.04 -23.91 8.39
N SER A 271 12.61 -24.32 9.57
CA SER A 271 11.25 -24.11 10.08
C SER A 271 11.29 -23.01 11.13
N MET A 272 10.56 -21.94 10.92
CA MET A 272 10.39 -20.85 11.89
C MET A 272 9.02 -20.98 12.52
N SER A 273 9.00 -21.12 13.84
CA SER A 273 7.79 -21.25 14.66
C SER A 273 7.85 -20.29 15.85
N TYR A 274 6.67 -19.94 16.37
CA TYR A 274 6.57 -19.13 17.57
C TYR A 274 6.94 -19.95 18.81
N ALA A 275 7.91 -19.49 19.57
CA ALA A 275 8.35 -20.09 20.82
C ALA A 275 7.83 -19.28 22.02
N LEU A 276 6.83 -19.83 22.72
CA LEU A 276 6.19 -19.16 23.86
C LEU A 276 7.19 -18.84 24.99
N GLU A 277 8.19 -19.70 25.18
CA GLU A 277 9.22 -19.52 26.23
C GLU A 277 10.06 -18.25 26.08
N SER A 278 10.25 -17.80 24.84
CA SER A 278 11.07 -16.61 24.51
C SER A 278 10.27 -15.44 23.96
N ASP A 279 8.95 -15.60 23.83
CA ASP A 279 8.05 -14.63 23.17
C ASP A 279 8.62 -14.15 21.82
N SER A 280 9.07 -15.11 21.01
CA SER A 280 9.73 -14.80 19.73
C SER A 280 9.62 -15.95 18.75
N TYR A 281 9.74 -15.63 17.47
CA TYR A 281 9.88 -16.63 16.42
C TYR A 281 11.33 -17.13 16.36
N ARG A 282 11.51 -18.44 16.27
CA ARG A 282 12.83 -19.09 16.16
C ARG A 282 12.90 -19.99 14.96
N ALA A 283 14.00 -19.94 14.23
CA ALA A 283 14.24 -20.76 13.05
C ALA A 283 15.12 -21.98 13.40
N GLN A 284 14.55 -23.19 13.29
CA GLN A 284 15.25 -24.45 13.50
C GLN A 284 15.71 -25.04 12.16
N ASP A 285 16.85 -25.74 12.16
CA ASP A 285 17.39 -26.43 10.98
C ASP A 285 16.68 -27.78 10.80
N LEU A 286 15.85 -27.91 9.77
CA LEU A 286 15.19 -29.15 9.39
C LEU A 286 16.10 -30.08 8.58
N SER A 287 17.11 -29.54 7.94
CA SER A 287 18.00 -30.27 7.03
C SER A 287 19.23 -30.89 7.72
N ILE A 288 19.32 -30.80 9.07
CA ILE A 288 20.51 -31.20 9.82
C ILE A 288 20.95 -32.65 9.56
N LEU A 289 20.03 -33.58 9.36
CA LEU A 289 20.29 -34.99 9.06
C LEU A 289 20.38 -35.28 7.56
N SER A 290 19.99 -34.33 6.69
CA SER A 290 19.86 -34.51 5.25
C SER A 290 20.67 -33.49 4.45
N ARG A 291 21.63 -32.81 5.05
CA ARG A 291 22.48 -31.78 4.39
C ARG A 291 23.13 -32.28 3.11
N HIS A 292 23.50 -33.56 3.04
CA HIS A 292 24.10 -34.18 1.86
C HIS A 292 23.20 -34.13 0.61
N LEU A 293 21.87 -34.00 0.78
CA LEU A 293 20.92 -33.89 -0.32
C LEU A 293 20.90 -32.49 -0.96
N PHE A 294 21.41 -31.48 -0.26
CA PHE A 294 21.36 -30.06 -0.67
C PHE A 294 22.74 -29.53 -1.13
N VAL A 295 23.84 -30.26 -0.90
CA VAL A 295 25.21 -29.79 -1.14
C VAL A 295 25.67 -29.94 -2.61
N ASN A 296 25.01 -30.79 -3.40
CA ASN A 296 25.48 -31.14 -4.75
C ASN A 296 24.63 -30.59 -5.91
N ASN A 297 23.75 -29.60 -5.69
CA ASN A 297 22.92 -29.02 -6.73
C ASN A 297 23.15 -27.50 -6.87
N SER A 298 24.41 -27.09 -6.95
CA SER A 298 24.81 -25.74 -7.32
C SER A 298 25.24 -25.67 -8.79
#